data_7aa1058fa3bc7cd23f2f63c07f27f2fe
#
_entry.id   7aa1058fa3bc7cd23f2f63c07f27f2fe
#
_cell.length_a   1.000
_cell.length_b   1.000
_cell.length_c   1.000
_cell.angle_alpha   90.00
_cell.angle_beta   90.00
_cell.angle_gamma   90.00
#
_symmetry.space_group_name_H-M   'P 1'
#
loop_
_entity.id
_entity.type
_entity.pdbx_description
1 polymer ?
#
loop_
_entity_poly.entity_id
_entity_poly.type
_entity_poly.pdbx_seq_one_letter_code
_entity_poly.pdbx_strand_id
1 'polypeptide(L)'
;TRMDDIVLKSGLSKGALYHHYPSKKDLFIALIDHWEIYCFPDFYSGSSVHRSASDTLRDFASAVLDVFKEKKYVFLAEVEFWALSNQDDEIKERSKSLYRKLLNLFELVLQKGIRTGEFKDIDTKAVSLILLTGFQGINWFCIFGTDQVSPEKYIEESINILIKSIKK
;
A
#
# COMPACT_ATOMS: atom_id res chain seq x y z
N THR A 1 1.02 7.38 21.25
CA THR A 1 -0.29 8.06 21.14
C THR A 1 -1.30 7.41 22.07
N ARG A 2 -1.98 8.20 22.91
CA ARG A 2 -3.07 7.73 23.79
C ARG A 2 -4.42 8.04 23.16
N MET A 3 -5.48 7.34 23.56
CA MET A 3 -6.85 7.63 23.09
C MET A 3 -7.26 9.08 23.37
N ASP A 4 -6.87 9.63 24.52
CA ASP A 4 -7.17 11.02 24.85
C ASP A 4 -6.47 12.03 23.92
N ASP A 5 -5.26 11.72 23.41
CA ASP A 5 -4.58 12.54 22.40
C ASP A 5 -5.35 12.55 21.07
N ILE A 6 -5.97 11.40 20.73
CA ILE A 6 -6.79 11.27 19.51
C ILE A 6 -8.08 12.07 19.67
N VAL A 7 -8.74 11.99 20.83
CA VAL A 7 -9.92 12.81 21.16
C VAL A 7 -9.60 14.30 20.95
N LEU A 8 -8.50 14.76 21.54
CA LEU A 8 -8.09 16.17 21.44
C LEU A 8 -7.85 16.64 20.00
N LYS A 9 -7.21 15.80 19.19
CA LYS A 9 -6.87 16.12 17.79
C LYS A 9 -8.04 15.97 16.82
N SER A 10 -8.94 15.03 17.07
CA SER A 10 -10.08 14.76 16.18
C SER A 10 -11.24 15.75 16.38
N GLY A 11 -11.29 16.47 17.50
CA GLY A 11 -12.43 17.31 17.86
C GLY A 11 -13.69 16.53 18.25
N LEU A 12 -13.60 15.19 18.35
CA LEU A 12 -14.70 14.33 18.78
C LEU A 12 -14.82 14.34 20.31
N SER A 13 -16.03 14.10 20.83
CA SER A 13 -16.17 13.84 22.26
C SER A 13 -15.56 12.48 22.63
N LYS A 14 -15.06 12.37 23.86
CA LYS A 14 -14.53 11.09 24.38
C LYS A 14 -15.56 9.98 24.28
N GLY A 15 -16.84 10.27 24.61
CA GLY A 15 -17.94 9.32 24.49
C GLY A 15 -18.16 8.84 23.05
N ALA A 16 -18.12 9.73 22.07
CA ALA A 16 -18.28 9.38 20.67
C ALA A 16 -17.14 8.46 20.20
N LEU A 17 -15.88 8.77 20.53
CA LEU A 17 -14.75 7.94 20.13
C LEU A 17 -14.84 6.53 20.75
N TYR A 18 -15.07 6.43 22.06
CA TYR A 18 -15.14 5.14 22.75
C TYR A 18 -16.39 4.33 22.42
N HIS A 19 -17.47 4.98 21.93
CA HIS A 19 -18.64 4.28 21.39
C HIS A 19 -18.32 3.51 20.11
N HIS A 20 -17.50 4.10 19.21
CA HIS A 20 -17.11 3.46 17.95
C HIS A 20 -15.90 2.55 18.11
N TYR A 21 -14.95 2.92 18.95
CA TYR A 21 -13.68 2.22 19.16
C TYR A 21 -13.43 2.03 20.66
N PRO A 22 -13.89 0.90 21.23
CA PRO A 22 -13.76 0.63 22.67
C PRO A 22 -12.33 0.67 23.19
N SER A 23 -11.36 0.37 22.34
CA SER A 23 -9.94 0.41 22.67
C SER A 23 -9.10 1.05 21.55
N LYS A 24 -7.85 1.39 21.88
CA LYS A 24 -6.86 1.82 20.89
C LYS A 24 -6.59 0.72 19.85
N LYS A 25 -6.66 -0.54 20.24
CA LYS A 25 -6.51 -1.69 19.35
C LYS A 25 -7.63 -1.75 18.31
N ASP A 26 -8.89 -1.58 18.73
CA ASP A 26 -10.05 -1.59 17.82
C ASP A 26 -9.94 -0.47 16.78
N LEU A 27 -9.54 0.74 17.23
CA LEU A 27 -9.28 1.85 16.32
C LEU A 27 -8.15 1.52 15.33
N PHE A 28 -7.11 0.86 15.79
CA PHE A 28 -5.96 0.49 14.95
C PHE A 28 -6.34 -0.58 13.91
N ILE A 29 -7.13 -1.57 14.29
CA ILE A 29 -7.67 -2.59 13.37
C ILE A 29 -8.56 -1.93 12.30
N ALA A 30 -9.45 -1.03 12.72
CA ALA A 30 -10.27 -0.27 11.78
C ALA A 30 -9.44 0.58 10.80
N LEU A 31 -8.30 1.12 11.25
CA LEU A 31 -7.36 1.83 10.39
C LEU A 31 -6.74 0.90 9.33
N ILE A 32 -6.34 -0.32 9.71
CA ILE A 32 -5.84 -1.33 8.75
C ILE A 32 -6.92 -1.65 7.71
N ASP A 33 -8.14 -1.93 8.15
CA ASP A 33 -9.26 -2.30 7.27
C ASP A 33 -9.64 -1.17 6.28
N HIS A 34 -9.36 0.08 6.66
CA HIS A 34 -9.67 1.27 5.84
C HIS A 34 -8.51 1.75 4.97
N TRP A 35 -7.31 1.30 5.28
CA TRP A 35 -6.07 1.82 4.72
C TRP A 35 -6.03 1.76 3.19
N GLU A 36 -6.37 0.61 2.61
CA GLU A 36 -6.28 0.38 1.17
C GLU A 36 -7.25 1.29 0.37
N ILE A 37 -8.50 1.39 0.84
CA ILE A 37 -9.54 2.20 0.19
C ILE A 37 -9.19 3.69 0.29
N TYR A 38 -8.65 4.09 1.43
CA TYR A 38 -8.25 5.47 1.68
C TYR A 38 -7.03 5.90 0.85
N CYS A 39 -6.09 4.98 0.64
CA CYS A 39 -4.85 5.28 -0.08
C CYS A 39 -5.00 5.16 -1.59
N PHE A 40 -5.76 4.19 -2.07
CA PHE A 40 -5.84 3.83 -3.48
C PHE A 40 -7.27 3.63 -3.97
N PRO A 41 -8.18 4.62 -3.79
CA PRO A 41 -9.60 4.47 -4.13
C PRO A 41 -9.81 4.15 -5.61
N ASP A 42 -9.05 4.79 -6.50
CA ASP A 42 -9.20 4.65 -7.95
C ASP A 42 -8.70 3.28 -8.47
N PHE A 43 -7.79 2.64 -7.75
CA PHE A 43 -7.25 1.34 -8.15
C PHE A 43 -8.30 0.23 -8.02
N TYR A 44 -9.24 0.38 -7.10
CA TYR A 44 -10.34 -0.56 -6.87
C TYR A 44 -11.60 -0.25 -7.70
N SER A 45 -11.69 0.92 -8.33
CA SER A 45 -12.87 1.36 -9.09
C SER A 45 -13.04 0.69 -10.47
N GLY A 46 -12.09 -0.14 -10.90
CA GLY A 46 -12.19 -0.89 -12.16
C GLY A 46 -12.04 -0.06 -13.45
N SER A 47 -11.63 1.21 -13.35
CA SER A 47 -11.47 2.12 -14.49
C SER A 47 -10.34 1.74 -15.48
N SER A 48 -9.60 0.66 -15.21
CA SER A 48 -8.42 0.24 -15.98
C SER A 48 -8.67 -0.76 -17.11
N VAL A 49 -9.92 -1.00 -17.51
CA VAL A 49 -10.29 -2.09 -18.43
C VAL A 49 -9.59 -1.98 -19.80
N HIS A 50 -9.31 -0.77 -20.28
CA HIS A 50 -8.71 -0.52 -21.61
C HIS A 50 -7.21 -0.23 -21.62
N ARG A 51 -6.53 -0.20 -20.46
CA ARG A 51 -5.10 0.10 -20.35
C ARG A 51 -4.24 -1.14 -20.49
N SER A 52 -2.99 -0.97 -20.97
CA SER A 52 -1.99 -2.04 -20.94
C SER A 52 -1.66 -2.44 -19.49
N ALA A 53 -1.10 -3.62 -19.30
CA ALA A 53 -0.67 -4.05 -17.96
C ALA A 53 0.47 -3.16 -17.43
N SER A 54 1.42 -2.78 -18.30
CA SER A 54 2.50 -1.84 -17.92
C SER A 54 1.96 -0.47 -17.49
N ASP A 55 0.97 0.07 -18.20
CA ASP A 55 0.39 1.37 -17.83
C ASP A 55 -0.34 1.29 -16.49
N THR A 56 -1.07 0.19 -16.24
CA THR A 56 -1.72 -0.01 -14.93
C THR A 56 -0.72 -0.05 -13.79
N LEU A 57 0.44 -0.70 -13.97
CA LEU A 57 1.50 -0.72 -12.97
C LEU A 57 2.14 0.66 -12.77
N ARG A 58 2.31 1.45 -13.83
CA ARG A 58 2.81 2.85 -13.75
C ARG A 58 1.83 3.78 -13.06
N ASP A 59 0.54 3.63 -13.34
CA ASP A 59 -0.51 4.41 -12.66
C ASP A 59 -0.50 4.14 -11.17
N PHE A 60 -0.30 2.88 -10.75
CA PHE A 60 -0.16 2.55 -9.33
C PHE A 60 1.10 3.19 -8.72
N ALA A 61 2.22 3.15 -9.44
CA ALA A 61 3.44 3.82 -9.01
C ALA A 61 3.24 5.34 -8.81
N SER A 62 2.52 5.99 -9.75
CA SER A 62 2.16 7.41 -9.61
C SER A 62 1.27 7.66 -8.40
N ALA A 63 0.25 6.82 -8.19
CA ALA A 63 -0.64 6.95 -7.03
C ALA A 63 0.11 6.80 -5.69
N VAL A 64 1.09 5.89 -5.61
CA VAL A 64 1.97 5.75 -4.43
C VAL A 64 2.73 7.05 -4.16
N LEU A 65 3.27 7.69 -5.19
CA LEU A 65 3.99 8.97 -5.06
C LEU A 65 3.08 10.11 -4.64
N ASP A 66 1.85 10.17 -5.17
CA ASP A 66 0.88 11.20 -4.81
C ASP A 66 0.47 11.05 -3.34
N VAL A 67 0.19 9.82 -2.90
CA VAL A 67 -0.08 9.54 -1.47
C VAL A 67 1.13 9.89 -0.60
N PHE A 68 2.35 9.61 -1.06
CA PHE A 68 3.57 9.96 -0.32
C PHE A 68 3.71 11.48 -0.14
N LYS A 69 3.43 12.26 -1.16
CA LYS A 69 3.52 13.73 -1.11
C LYS A 69 2.46 14.34 -0.21
N GLU A 70 1.23 13.87 -0.31
CA GLU A 70 0.09 14.48 0.36
C GLU A 70 -0.18 13.89 1.76
N LYS A 71 0.10 12.60 1.95
CA LYS A 71 -0.33 11.82 3.10
C LYS A 71 0.78 10.92 3.66
N LYS A 72 1.98 11.46 3.79
CA LYS A 72 3.17 10.72 4.28
C LYS A 72 2.92 9.92 5.56
N TYR A 73 2.02 10.38 6.43
CA TYR A 73 1.64 9.68 7.67
C TYR A 73 1.02 8.29 7.43
N VAL A 74 0.46 8.04 6.25
CA VAL A 74 -0.11 6.74 5.87
C VAL A 74 0.97 5.66 5.83
N PHE A 75 2.12 5.98 5.28
CA PHE A 75 3.27 5.06 5.22
C PHE A 75 3.88 4.82 6.60
N LEU A 76 3.90 5.83 7.47
CA LEU A 76 4.30 5.63 8.86
C LEU A 76 3.32 4.72 9.60
N ALA A 77 2.02 4.80 9.34
CA ALA A 77 1.03 3.88 9.89
C ALA A 77 1.27 2.43 9.42
N GLU A 78 1.68 2.23 8.16
CA GLU A 78 2.03 0.90 7.64
C GLU A 78 3.22 0.28 8.39
N VAL A 79 4.25 1.07 8.70
CA VAL A 79 5.39 0.60 9.51
C VAL A 79 4.94 0.17 10.91
N GLU A 80 3.99 0.90 11.50
CA GLU A 80 3.39 0.50 12.79
C GLU A 80 2.60 -0.81 12.65
N PHE A 81 1.90 -1.05 11.52
CA PHE A 81 1.23 -2.34 11.27
C PHE A 81 2.22 -3.50 11.32
N TRP A 82 3.40 -3.35 10.71
CA TRP A 82 4.44 -4.39 10.74
C TRP A 82 4.96 -4.63 12.16
N ALA A 83 5.29 -3.55 12.87
CA ALA A 83 5.82 -3.65 14.23
C ALA A 83 4.83 -4.34 15.18
N LEU A 84 3.55 -3.97 15.12
CA LEU A 84 2.51 -4.54 15.98
C LEU A 84 2.09 -5.94 15.55
N SER A 85 2.15 -6.27 14.27
CA SER A 85 1.88 -7.63 13.75
C SER A 85 2.80 -8.69 14.34
N ASN A 86 3.98 -8.29 14.82
CA ASN A 86 4.89 -9.22 15.50
C ASN A 86 4.52 -9.47 16.98
N GLN A 87 3.61 -8.68 17.54
CA GLN A 87 3.23 -8.73 18.95
C GLN A 87 1.78 -9.13 19.19
N ASP A 88 0.92 -9.04 18.17
CA ASP A 88 -0.52 -9.28 18.26
C ASP A 88 -1.02 -10.04 17.04
N ASP A 89 -1.52 -11.26 17.27
CA ASP A 89 -1.94 -12.16 16.20
C ASP A 89 -3.18 -11.64 15.44
N GLU A 90 -4.08 -10.90 16.08
CA GLU A 90 -5.24 -10.31 15.39
C GLU A 90 -4.81 -9.21 14.42
N ILE A 91 -3.92 -8.32 14.86
CA ILE A 91 -3.32 -7.28 14.00
C ILE A 91 -2.57 -7.94 12.84
N LYS A 92 -1.82 -9.02 13.11
CA LYS A 92 -1.11 -9.79 12.10
C LYS A 92 -2.05 -10.36 11.03
N GLU A 93 -3.16 -10.99 11.43
CA GLU A 93 -4.10 -11.56 10.46
C GLU A 93 -4.83 -10.47 9.65
N ARG A 94 -5.16 -9.33 10.26
CA ARG A 94 -5.71 -8.17 9.53
C ARG A 94 -4.72 -7.60 8.52
N SER A 95 -3.48 -7.40 8.92
CA SER A 95 -2.40 -6.94 8.03
C SER A 95 -2.16 -7.93 6.87
N LYS A 96 -2.13 -9.23 7.16
CA LYS A 96 -2.04 -10.26 6.11
C LYS A 96 -3.21 -10.21 5.13
N SER A 97 -4.43 -9.99 5.63
CA SER A 97 -5.62 -9.86 4.77
C SER A 97 -5.49 -8.67 3.83
N LEU A 98 -5.05 -7.52 4.32
CA LEU A 98 -4.75 -6.33 3.52
C LEU A 98 -3.73 -6.64 2.42
N TYR A 99 -2.57 -7.21 2.79
CA TYR A 99 -1.51 -7.49 1.81
C TYR A 99 -1.90 -8.57 0.79
N ARG A 100 -2.70 -9.57 1.18
CA ARG A 100 -3.25 -10.55 0.21
C ARG A 100 -4.10 -9.90 -0.86
N LYS A 101 -4.90 -8.89 -0.51
CA LYS A 101 -5.71 -8.15 -1.50
C LYS A 101 -4.82 -7.42 -2.49
N LEU A 102 -3.78 -6.71 -2.01
CA LEU A 102 -2.82 -6.01 -2.88
C LEU A 102 -2.05 -6.98 -3.78
N LEU A 103 -1.56 -8.10 -3.22
CA LEU A 103 -0.89 -9.13 -4.01
C LEU A 103 -1.79 -9.71 -5.11
N ASN A 104 -3.06 -10.00 -4.80
CA ASN A 104 -4.03 -10.50 -5.76
C ASN A 104 -4.28 -9.48 -6.90
N LEU A 105 -4.35 -8.20 -6.59
CA LEU A 105 -4.49 -7.15 -7.60
C LEU A 105 -3.30 -7.12 -8.56
N PHE A 106 -2.08 -7.14 -8.04
CA PHE A 106 -0.88 -7.19 -8.89
C PHE A 106 -0.84 -8.48 -9.71
N GLU A 107 -1.20 -9.62 -9.13
CA GLU A 107 -1.27 -10.90 -9.84
C GLU A 107 -2.24 -10.84 -11.01
N LEU A 108 -3.43 -10.25 -10.84
CA LEU A 108 -4.41 -10.05 -11.91
C LEU A 108 -3.86 -9.17 -13.05
N VAL A 109 -3.16 -8.09 -12.73
CA VAL A 109 -2.52 -7.21 -13.73
C VAL A 109 -1.43 -7.97 -14.50
N LEU A 110 -0.58 -8.72 -13.81
CA LEU A 110 0.48 -9.52 -14.43
C LEU A 110 -0.09 -10.61 -15.33
N GLN A 111 -1.11 -11.34 -14.87
CA GLN A 111 -1.81 -12.35 -15.67
C GLN A 111 -2.47 -11.74 -16.90
N LYS A 112 -3.03 -10.52 -16.81
CA LYS A 112 -3.54 -9.78 -17.97
C LYS A 112 -2.41 -9.54 -18.96
N GLY A 113 -1.25 -9.04 -18.53
CA GLY A 113 -0.10 -8.78 -19.40
C GLY A 113 0.43 -10.04 -20.11
N ILE A 114 0.45 -11.19 -19.42
CA ILE A 114 0.82 -12.49 -20.03
C ILE A 114 -0.20 -12.88 -21.10
N ARG A 115 -1.51 -12.82 -20.77
CA ARG A 115 -2.59 -13.20 -21.71
C ARG A 115 -2.63 -12.33 -22.97
N THR A 116 -2.31 -11.04 -22.83
CA THR A 116 -2.27 -10.12 -23.99
C THR A 116 -0.96 -10.19 -24.76
N GLY A 117 0.00 -10.98 -24.32
CA GLY A 117 1.31 -11.12 -24.95
C GLY A 117 2.27 -9.96 -24.66
N GLU A 118 1.91 -9.04 -23.74
CA GLU A 118 2.76 -7.92 -23.32
C GLU A 118 3.93 -8.40 -22.48
N PHE A 119 3.69 -9.36 -21.59
CA PHE A 119 4.68 -9.92 -20.68
C PHE A 119 5.06 -11.34 -21.05
N LYS A 120 6.29 -11.72 -20.67
CA LYS A 120 6.76 -13.10 -20.73
C LYS A 120 5.95 -13.98 -19.79
N ASP A 121 6.06 -15.29 -19.92
CA ASP A 121 5.62 -16.24 -18.91
C ASP A 121 6.54 -16.12 -17.68
N ILE A 122 5.98 -15.75 -16.54
CA ILE A 122 6.68 -15.44 -15.29
C ILE A 122 5.93 -16.03 -14.10
N ASP A 123 6.62 -16.21 -12.99
CA ASP A 123 5.96 -16.47 -11.68
C ASP A 123 5.24 -15.21 -11.20
N THR A 124 3.94 -15.12 -11.48
CA THR A 124 3.12 -13.95 -11.14
C THR A 124 3.04 -13.71 -9.64
N LYS A 125 3.13 -14.76 -8.80
CA LYS A 125 3.11 -14.62 -7.33
C LYS A 125 4.40 -14.00 -6.81
N ALA A 126 5.54 -14.51 -7.27
CA ALA A 126 6.84 -13.95 -6.90
C ALA A 126 6.98 -12.50 -7.37
N VAL A 127 6.58 -12.20 -8.62
CA VAL A 127 6.65 -10.83 -9.16
C VAL A 127 5.67 -9.89 -8.46
N SER A 128 4.48 -10.36 -8.06
CA SER A 128 3.55 -9.56 -7.24
C SER A 128 4.14 -9.17 -5.90
N LEU A 129 4.87 -10.08 -5.26
CA LEU A 129 5.56 -9.79 -4.00
C LEU A 129 6.71 -8.78 -4.21
N ILE A 130 7.47 -8.90 -5.30
CA ILE A 130 8.52 -7.93 -5.66
C ILE A 130 7.92 -6.53 -5.88
N LEU A 131 6.77 -6.45 -6.58
CA LEU A 131 6.04 -5.18 -6.77
C LEU A 131 5.64 -4.58 -5.42
N LEU A 132 4.97 -5.36 -4.58
CA LEU A 132 4.50 -4.90 -3.27
C LEU A 132 5.67 -4.38 -2.43
N THR A 133 6.71 -5.18 -2.26
CA THR A 133 7.88 -4.81 -1.43
C THR A 133 8.68 -3.67 -2.04
N GLY A 134 8.74 -3.58 -3.39
CA GLY A 134 9.34 -2.46 -4.09
C GLY A 134 8.60 -1.14 -3.80
N PHE A 135 7.28 -1.13 -3.85
CA PHE A 135 6.50 0.05 -3.47
C PHE A 135 6.61 0.38 -1.97
N GLN A 136 6.63 -0.64 -1.12
CA GLN A 136 6.84 -0.47 0.32
C GLN A 136 8.22 0.10 0.68
N GLY A 137 9.20 -0.01 -0.22
CA GLY A 137 10.50 0.64 -0.07
C GLY A 137 10.40 2.17 0.10
N ILE A 138 9.27 2.78 -0.26
CA ILE A 138 9.02 4.21 0.00
C ILE A 138 9.00 4.53 1.50
N ASN A 139 8.73 3.54 2.36
CA ASN A 139 8.77 3.69 3.81
C ASN A 139 10.18 4.07 4.33
N TRP A 140 11.23 3.68 3.60
CA TRP A 140 12.60 4.13 3.87
C TRP A 140 12.69 5.65 3.95
N PHE A 141 12.12 6.34 2.96
CA PHE A 141 12.15 7.79 2.87
C PHE A 141 11.29 8.47 3.94
N CYS A 142 10.27 7.78 4.46
CA CYS A 142 9.49 8.27 5.58
C CYS A 142 10.28 8.30 6.88
N ILE A 143 11.17 7.32 7.08
CA ILE A 143 11.91 7.10 8.33
C ILE A 143 13.25 7.82 8.29
N PHE A 144 14.01 7.66 7.21
CA PHE A 144 15.42 8.07 7.13
C PHE A 144 15.65 9.32 6.27
N GLY A 145 14.62 9.79 5.56
CA GLY A 145 14.78 10.92 4.65
C GLY A 145 15.45 10.57 3.32
N THR A 146 15.92 11.57 2.61
CA THR A 146 16.51 11.45 1.27
C THR A 146 17.92 12.03 1.26
N ASP A 147 18.95 11.21 1.09
CA ASP A 147 20.33 11.69 0.95
C ASP A 147 20.78 11.71 -0.52
N GLN A 148 20.70 10.56 -1.20
CA GLN A 148 21.29 10.37 -2.53
C GLN A 148 20.25 10.14 -3.63
N VAL A 149 19.09 9.61 -3.31
CA VAL A 149 18.03 9.25 -4.25
C VAL A 149 16.71 9.81 -3.75
N SER A 150 15.93 10.46 -4.61
CA SER A 150 14.59 10.93 -4.25
C SER A 150 13.57 9.77 -4.29
N PRO A 151 12.45 9.88 -3.55
CA PRO A 151 11.35 8.92 -3.61
C PRO A 151 10.81 8.71 -5.03
N GLU A 152 10.71 9.81 -5.79
CA GLU A 152 10.26 9.78 -7.18
C GLU A 152 11.21 8.95 -8.04
N LYS A 153 12.51 9.23 -7.94
CA LYS A 153 13.52 8.48 -8.70
C LYS A 153 13.55 7.01 -8.33
N TYR A 154 13.40 6.71 -7.04
CA TYR A 154 13.35 5.33 -6.56
C TYR A 154 12.15 4.56 -7.14
N ILE A 155 10.93 5.10 -7.03
CA ILE A 155 9.71 4.45 -7.53
C ILE A 155 9.75 4.32 -9.05
N GLU A 156 10.15 5.39 -9.77
CA GLU A 156 10.26 5.38 -11.23
C GLU A 156 11.23 4.30 -11.72
N GLU A 157 12.44 4.25 -11.16
CA GLU A 157 13.43 3.25 -11.57
C GLU A 157 13.00 1.83 -11.18
N SER A 158 12.43 1.64 -9.99
CA SER A 158 11.96 0.34 -9.54
C SER A 158 10.93 -0.25 -10.51
N ILE A 159 9.92 0.53 -10.89
CA ILE A 159 8.88 0.07 -11.81
C ILE A 159 9.43 -0.11 -13.25
N ASN A 160 10.32 0.77 -13.72
CA ASN A 160 10.92 0.68 -15.03
C ASN A 160 11.82 -0.56 -15.18
N ILE A 161 12.66 -0.84 -14.21
CA ILE A 161 13.52 -2.04 -14.16
C ILE A 161 12.64 -3.30 -14.20
N LEU A 162 11.60 -3.34 -13.36
CA LEU A 162 10.72 -4.50 -13.31
C LEU A 162 9.99 -4.70 -14.64
N ILE A 163 9.31 -3.69 -15.16
CA ILE A 163 8.59 -3.81 -16.45
C ILE A 163 9.53 -4.23 -17.56
N LYS A 164 10.73 -3.63 -17.65
CA LYS A 164 11.74 -4.00 -18.64
C LYS A 164 12.16 -5.47 -18.53
N SER A 165 12.26 -6.00 -17.32
CA SER A 165 12.67 -7.39 -17.09
C SER A 165 11.63 -8.42 -17.50
N ILE A 166 10.32 -8.08 -17.38
CA ILE A 166 9.20 -8.98 -17.65
C ILE A 166 8.57 -8.79 -19.04
N LYS A 167 8.83 -7.68 -19.70
CA LYS A 167 8.30 -7.38 -21.06
C LYS A 167 8.88 -8.33 -22.11
N LYS A 168 8.05 -8.72 -23.10
CA LYS A 168 8.51 -9.49 -24.28
C LYS A 168 9.37 -8.67 -25.20
#